data_504d8338baf953083e82bb66d5b8c0e2
#
_entry.id   504d8338baf953083e82bb66d5b8c0e2
#
_cell.length_a   1.000
_cell.length_b   1.000
_cell.length_c   1.000
_cell.angle_alpha   90.00
_cell.angle_beta   90.00
_cell.angle_gamma   90.00
#
_symmetry.space_group_name_H-M   'P 1'
#
loop_
_entity.id
_entity.type
_entity.pdbx_description
1 polymer ?
#
loop_
_entity_poly.entity_id
_entity_poly.type
_entity_poly.pdbx_seq_one_letter_code
_entity_poly.pdbx_strand_id
1 'polypeptide(L)'
;MFKVAGLNYARGRRSVLQDINFESDAPEIIGVLGENGVGKTTLMRLIAGAVLPKKGAHITLDGLTGDALKSAVAFIPNLNWVRKRDMIADVLAFYRAGYPDFNQERWTEVNKTLRLNEQDQVSALSKGMLERLIFALTVSRDAKVFMLDEPFSGVDVLTRRKLLQTLIQWVPEDATILMSTHEIAEIEPVVDRVLILKDAHIIVDQTIDDIRDNEHMTLEQYYVQRYVEDNGGIEL
;
A
#
# COMPACT_ATOMS: atom_id res chain seq x y z
N MET A 1 15.47 -0.87 -9.26
CA MET A 1 14.38 -1.44 -10.11
C MET A 1 13.55 -2.42 -9.29
N PHE A 2 12.27 -2.15 -9.15
CA PHE A 2 11.29 -3.05 -8.52
C PHE A 2 10.46 -3.72 -9.62
N LYS A 3 10.37 -5.06 -9.63
CA LYS A 3 9.72 -5.80 -10.71
C LYS A 3 8.83 -6.92 -10.17
N VAL A 4 7.63 -7.00 -10.72
CA VAL A 4 6.68 -8.10 -10.54
C VAL A 4 6.36 -8.69 -11.90
N ALA A 5 6.58 -9.99 -12.09
CA ALA A 5 6.37 -10.65 -13.37
C ALA A 5 5.72 -12.02 -13.19
N GLY A 6 4.71 -12.30 -14.02
CA GLY A 6 3.98 -13.57 -14.05
C GLY A 6 3.29 -13.93 -12.75
N LEU A 7 2.84 -12.93 -11.96
CA LEU A 7 2.27 -13.15 -10.66
C LEU A 7 0.83 -13.66 -10.79
N ASN A 8 0.62 -14.89 -10.32
CA ASN A 8 -0.67 -15.57 -10.33
C ASN A 8 -1.05 -16.02 -8.92
N TYR A 9 -2.31 -15.82 -8.55
CA TYR A 9 -2.85 -16.30 -7.29
C TYR A 9 -4.31 -16.70 -7.39
N ALA A 10 -4.68 -17.80 -6.72
CA ALA A 10 -6.06 -18.24 -6.60
C ALA A 10 -6.38 -18.66 -5.15
N ARG A 11 -7.58 -18.37 -4.71
CA ARG A 11 -8.12 -18.83 -3.43
C ARG A 11 -9.15 -19.95 -3.70
N GLY A 12 -8.72 -21.19 -3.47
CA GLY A 12 -9.49 -22.35 -3.89
C GLY A 12 -9.61 -22.40 -5.42
N ARG A 13 -10.85 -22.41 -5.94
CA ARG A 13 -11.14 -22.43 -7.39
C ARG A 13 -11.24 -21.03 -8.01
N ARG A 14 -11.33 -19.97 -7.20
CA ARG A 14 -11.46 -18.59 -7.68
C ARG A 14 -10.08 -18.00 -7.96
N SER A 15 -9.84 -17.59 -9.20
CA SER A 15 -8.69 -16.75 -9.52
C SER A 15 -8.88 -15.38 -8.89
N VAL A 16 -7.83 -14.86 -8.24
CA VAL A 16 -7.81 -13.53 -7.60
C VAL A 16 -6.88 -12.60 -8.34
N LEU A 17 -5.76 -13.13 -8.85
CA LEU A 17 -4.80 -12.40 -9.69
C LEU A 17 -4.32 -13.33 -10.79
N GLN A 18 -4.23 -12.82 -12.02
CA GLN A 18 -3.80 -13.54 -13.20
C GLN A 18 -2.81 -12.70 -13.99
N ASP A 19 -1.64 -13.27 -14.23
CA ASP A 19 -0.59 -12.71 -15.06
C ASP A 19 -0.29 -11.23 -14.75
N ILE A 20 -0.13 -10.93 -13.45
CA ILE A 20 0.19 -9.57 -13.01
C ILE A 20 1.66 -9.29 -13.33
N ASN A 21 1.86 -8.24 -14.11
CA ASN A 21 3.17 -7.78 -14.56
C ASN A 21 3.23 -6.27 -14.43
N PHE A 22 4.24 -5.73 -13.76
CA PHE A 22 4.62 -4.32 -13.76
C PHE A 22 6.05 -4.16 -13.25
N GLU A 23 6.69 -3.05 -13.59
CA GLU A 23 8.03 -2.71 -13.13
C GLU A 23 8.14 -1.22 -12.85
N SER A 24 9.01 -0.87 -11.91
CA SER A 24 9.33 0.49 -11.51
C SER A 24 10.86 0.63 -11.53
N ASP A 25 11.35 1.47 -12.39
CA ASP A 25 12.81 1.67 -12.60
C ASP A 25 13.37 2.74 -11.66
N ALA A 26 12.54 3.62 -11.16
CA ALA A 26 12.87 4.71 -10.24
C ALA A 26 11.92 4.70 -9.02
N PRO A 27 12.31 5.34 -7.92
CA PRO A 27 11.41 5.60 -6.81
C PRO A 27 10.19 6.38 -7.28
N GLU A 28 8.98 5.89 -6.94
CA GLU A 28 7.71 6.50 -7.33
C GLU A 28 6.59 6.11 -6.36
N ILE A 29 5.51 6.88 -6.35
CA ILE A 29 4.29 6.57 -5.62
C ILE A 29 3.28 5.97 -6.60
N ILE A 30 2.98 4.68 -6.43
CA ILE A 30 2.08 3.91 -7.29
C ILE A 30 0.73 3.75 -6.59
N GLY A 31 -0.33 4.31 -7.17
CA GLY A 31 -1.71 4.06 -6.77
C GLY A 31 -2.20 2.71 -7.31
N VAL A 32 -2.67 1.82 -6.42
CA VAL A 32 -3.30 0.55 -6.81
C VAL A 32 -4.81 0.69 -6.64
N LEU A 33 -5.51 0.86 -7.75
CA LEU A 33 -6.94 1.15 -7.81
C LEU A 33 -7.76 -0.08 -8.21
N GLY A 34 -9.03 -0.06 -7.87
CA GLY A 34 -9.98 -1.11 -8.23
C GLY A 34 -11.04 -1.32 -7.16
N GLU A 35 -12.10 -2.04 -7.49
CA GLU A 35 -13.21 -2.32 -6.60
C GLU A 35 -12.80 -3.11 -5.34
N ASN A 36 -13.67 -3.10 -4.35
CA ASN A 36 -13.48 -3.90 -3.15
C ASN A 36 -13.51 -5.40 -3.48
N GLY A 37 -12.47 -6.12 -3.02
CA GLY A 37 -12.34 -7.56 -3.27
C GLY A 37 -11.73 -7.93 -4.62
N VAL A 38 -11.27 -6.97 -5.45
CA VAL A 38 -10.62 -7.22 -6.75
C VAL A 38 -9.23 -7.86 -6.62
N GLY A 39 -8.57 -7.71 -5.46
CA GLY A 39 -7.27 -8.34 -5.22
C GLY A 39 -6.15 -7.40 -4.76
N LYS A 40 -6.39 -6.09 -4.54
CA LYS A 40 -5.38 -5.09 -4.12
C LYS A 40 -4.57 -5.56 -2.90
N THR A 41 -5.25 -5.86 -1.79
CA THR A 41 -4.62 -6.41 -0.57
C THR A 41 -3.88 -7.72 -0.83
N THR A 42 -4.42 -8.57 -1.72
CA THR A 42 -3.79 -9.84 -2.07
C THR A 42 -2.49 -9.62 -2.83
N LEU A 43 -2.48 -8.66 -3.76
CA LEU A 43 -1.28 -8.26 -4.49
C LEU A 43 -0.18 -7.80 -3.51
N MET A 44 -0.51 -6.90 -2.60
CA MET A 44 0.44 -6.42 -1.58
C MET A 44 0.97 -7.55 -0.68
N ARG A 45 0.10 -8.46 -0.24
CA ARG A 45 0.51 -9.63 0.58
C ARG A 45 1.45 -10.58 -0.15
N LEU A 46 1.26 -10.76 -1.44
CA LEU A 46 2.13 -11.60 -2.28
C LEU A 46 3.49 -10.94 -2.47
N ILE A 47 3.53 -9.65 -2.75
CA ILE A 47 4.77 -8.89 -2.90
C ILE A 47 5.55 -8.86 -1.58
N ALA A 48 4.87 -8.61 -0.46
CA ALA A 48 5.48 -8.63 0.87
C ALA A 48 5.90 -10.03 1.35
N GLY A 49 5.61 -11.08 0.57
CA GLY A 49 5.91 -12.46 0.93
C GLY A 49 5.10 -13.00 2.11
N ALA A 50 4.01 -12.32 2.50
CA ALA A 50 3.08 -12.80 3.52
C ALA A 50 2.19 -13.95 3.03
N VAL A 51 2.07 -14.09 1.72
CA VAL A 51 1.41 -15.20 1.01
C VAL A 51 2.32 -15.65 -0.11
N LEU A 52 2.36 -16.94 -0.38
CA LEU A 52 3.18 -17.48 -1.47
C LEU A 52 2.41 -17.44 -2.79
N PRO A 53 3.01 -16.92 -3.88
CA PRO A 53 2.41 -16.94 -5.20
C PRO A 53 2.42 -18.37 -5.79
N LYS A 54 1.68 -18.58 -6.87
CA LYS A 54 1.85 -19.79 -7.70
C LYS A 54 3.26 -19.83 -8.31
N LYS A 55 3.72 -21.04 -8.65
CA LYS A 55 5.02 -21.22 -9.32
C LYS A 55 5.10 -20.39 -10.61
N GLY A 56 6.26 -19.81 -10.86
CA GLY A 56 6.53 -18.98 -12.05
C GLY A 56 6.43 -17.47 -11.81
N ALA A 57 5.98 -17.02 -10.65
CA ALA A 57 6.05 -15.61 -10.29
C ALA A 57 7.48 -15.19 -9.95
N HIS A 58 7.88 -14.03 -10.45
CA HIS A 58 9.17 -13.40 -10.15
C HIS A 58 8.91 -12.01 -9.57
N ILE A 59 9.28 -11.84 -8.29
CA ILE A 59 9.23 -10.56 -7.60
C ILE A 59 10.63 -10.22 -7.16
N THR A 60 11.16 -9.10 -7.62
CA THR A 60 12.53 -8.65 -7.36
C THR A 60 12.59 -7.16 -7.04
N LEU A 61 13.52 -6.77 -6.18
CA LEU A 61 13.86 -5.39 -5.88
C LEU A 61 15.39 -5.27 -5.92
N ASP A 62 15.93 -4.55 -6.90
CA ASP A 62 17.39 -4.42 -7.11
C ASP A 62 18.13 -5.77 -7.09
N GLY A 63 17.51 -6.81 -7.67
CA GLY A 63 18.01 -8.17 -7.66
C GLY A 63 17.75 -8.97 -6.37
N LEU A 64 17.23 -8.36 -5.33
CA LEU A 64 16.82 -9.05 -4.09
C LEU A 64 15.59 -9.92 -4.35
N THR A 65 15.57 -11.10 -3.76
CA THR A 65 14.45 -12.06 -3.80
C THR A 65 14.27 -12.73 -2.43
N GLY A 66 13.16 -13.45 -2.26
CA GLY A 66 12.93 -14.26 -1.04
C GLY A 66 12.98 -13.45 0.24
N ASP A 67 13.75 -13.88 1.24
CA ASP A 67 13.78 -13.21 2.54
C ASP A 67 14.50 -11.86 2.51
N ALA A 68 15.49 -11.67 1.62
CA ALA A 68 16.14 -10.37 1.42
C ALA A 68 15.14 -9.33 0.87
N LEU A 69 14.29 -9.72 -0.07
CA LEU A 69 13.20 -8.86 -0.55
C LEU A 69 12.22 -8.52 0.58
N LYS A 70 11.77 -9.52 1.36
CA LYS A 70 10.85 -9.28 2.50
C LYS A 70 11.40 -8.29 3.51
N SER A 71 12.70 -8.36 3.79
CA SER A 71 13.35 -7.41 4.70
C SER A 71 13.35 -5.98 4.17
N ALA A 72 13.37 -5.79 2.84
CA ALA A 72 13.35 -4.49 2.18
C ALA A 72 11.93 -3.91 1.98
N VAL A 73 10.88 -4.66 2.37
CA VAL A 73 9.48 -4.26 2.23
C VAL A 73 8.87 -3.93 3.58
N ALA A 74 8.28 -2.75 3.73
CA ALA A 74 7.46 -2.37 4.86
C ALA A 74 5.97 -2.57 4.52
N PHE A 75 5.34 -3.54 5.18
CA PHE A 75 3.92 -3.86 5.00
C PHE A 75 3.29 -4.39 6.28
N ILE A 76 2.22 -3.76 6.71
CA ILE A 76 1.41 -4.20 7.86
C ILE A 76 -0.05 -4.27 7.43
N PRO A 77 -0.56 -5.46 7.11
CA PRO A 77 -1.95 -5.60 6.66
C PRO A 77 -2.98 -5.38 7.80
N ASN A 78 -2.60 -5.67 9.03
CA ASN A 78 -3.42 -5.51 10.24
C ASN A 78 -2.60 -5.82 11.49
N LEU A 79 -3.20 -5.58 12.66
CA LEU A 79 -2.63 -5.90 13.96
C LEU A 79 -3.41 -7.01 14.69
N ASN A 80 -4.03 -7.95 13.97
CA ASN A 80 -4.83 -9.03 14.56
C ASN A 80 -4.05 -10.00 15.46
N TRP A 81 -2.72 -10.02 15.36
CA TRP A 81 -1.82 -10.81 16.20
C TRP A 81 -1.59 -10.19 17.58
N VAL A 82 -1.92 -8.89 17.77
CA VAL A 82 -1.77 -8.15 19.03
C VAL A 82 -2.81 -8.66 20.03
N ARG A 83 -2.38 -8.93 21.26
CA ARG A 83 -3.28 -9.39 22.32
C ARG A 83 -4.15 -8.24 22.82
N LYS A 84 -5.35 -8.55 23.31
CA LYS A 84 -6.29 -7.53 23.82
C LYS A 84 -5.69 -6.62 24.91
N ARG A 85 -4.78 -7.15 25.73
CA ARG A 85 -4.12 -6.44 26.84
C ARG A 85 -2.89 -5.65 26.43
N ASP A 86 -2.36 -5.88 25.25
CA ASP A 86 -1.11 -5.26 24.80
C ASP A 86 -1.35 -3.76 24.55
N MET A 87 -0.40 -2.96 24.99
CA MET A 87 -0.36 -1.51 24.77
C MET A 87 0.38 -1.21 23.47
N ILE A 88 0.25 0.01 22.96
CA ILE A 88 1.06 0.47 21.82
C ILE A 88 2.55 0.31 22.13
N ALA A 89 2.99 0.57 23.37
CA ALA A 89 4.37 0.36 23.81
C ALA A 89 4.84 -1.10 23.62
N ASP A 90 3.97 -2.10 23.86
CA ASP A 90 4.32 -3.51 23.67
C ASP A 90 4.51 -3.84 22.18
N VAL A 91 3.65 -3.26 21.32
CA VAL A 91 3.76 -3.38 19.86
C VAL A 91 5.07 -2.77 19.37
N LEU A 92 5.45 -1.59 19.88
CA LEU A 92 6.73 -0.94 19.56
C LEU A 92 7.93 -1.78 20.00
N ALA A 93 7.88 -2.35 21.21
CA ALA A 93 8.95 -3.23 21.69
C ALA A 93 9.11 -4.45 20.76
N PHE A 94 8.00 -5.04 20.27
CA PHE A 94 8.02 -6.11 19.29
C PHE A 94 8.66 -5.68 17.97
N TYR A 95 8.29 -4.49 17.45
CA TYR A 95 8.83 -3.96 16.20
C TYR A 95 10.34 -3.69 16.31
N ARG A 96 10.80 -3.08 17.40
CA ARG A 96 12.23 -2.86 17.66
C ARG A 96 13.03 -4.17 17.73
N ALA A 97 12.44 -5.20 18.28
CA ALA A 97 13.11 -6.52 18.39
C ALA A 97 13.10 -7.31 17.08
N GLY A 98 12.01 -7.20 16.30
CA GLY A 98 11.77 -8.00 15.10
C GLY A 98 12.25 -7.37 13.80
N TYR A 99 12.40 -6.05 13.77
CA TYR A 99 12.79 -5.29 12.57
C TYR A 99 14.03 -4.45 12.86
N PRO A 100 15.23 -4.92 12.46
CA PRO A 100 16.49 -4.18 12.68
C PRO A 100 16.53 -2.82 12.00
N ASP A 101 15.70 -2.62 10.98
CA ASP A 101 15.51 -1.38 10.22
C ASP A 101 14.40 -0.47 10.80
N PHE A 102 13.89 -0.76 12.00
CA PHE A 102 12.94 0.11 12.67
C PHE A 102 13.63 1.38 13.18
N ASN A 103 13.21 2.53 12.66
CA ASN A 103 13.79 3.84 12.97
C ASN A 103 13.00 4.52 14.10
N GLN A 104 13.58 4.49 15.32
CA GLN A 104 12.97 5.03 16.52
C GLN A 104 12.81 6.55 16.47
N GLU A 105 13.73 7.28 15.84
CA GLU A 105 13.66 8.73 15.73
C GLU A 105 12.49 9.10 14.81
N ARG A 106 12.37 8.40 13.67
CA ARG A 106 11.24 8.57 12.75
C ARG A 106 9.90 8.26 13.41
N TRP A 107 9.81 7.17 14.18
CA TRP A 107 8.61 6.90 14.98
C TRP A 107 8.25 8.09 15.88
N THR A 108 9.22 8.61 16.61
CA THR A 108 8.99 9.73 17.54
C THR A 108 8.46 10.97 16.81
N GLU A 109 9.06 11.33 15.67
CA GLU A 109 8.63 12.48 14.87
C GLU A 109 7.25 12.27 14.24
N VAL A 110 7.01 11.11 13.64
CA VAL A 110 5.71 10.73 13.09
C VAL A 110 4.63 10.76 14.18
N ASN A 111 4.93 10.21 15.36
CA ASN A 111 3.97 10.17 16.47
C ASN A 111 3.64 11.54 17.05
N LYS A 112 4.55 12.54 17.00
CA LYS A 112 4.22 13.94 17.35
C LYS A 112 3.03 14.46 16.53
N THR A 113 2.97 14.09 15.25
CA THR A 113 1.90 14.48 14.34
C THR A 113 0.63 13.68 14.61
N LEU A 114 0.74 12.36 14.78
CA LEU A 114 -0.39 11.44 14.89
C LEU A 114 -0.98 11.36 16.29
N ARG A 115 -0.21 11.75 17.31
CA ARG A 115 -0.62 11.85 18.73
C ARG A 115 -1.16 10.54 19.30
N LEU A 116 -0.48 9.43 19.00
CA LEU A 116 -0.77 8.13 19.61
C LEU A 116 -0.16 8.09 21.02
N ASN A 117 -0.96 7.70 22.00
CA ASN A 117 -0.44 7.51 23.36
C ASN A 117 0.03 6.06 23.52
N GLU A 118 1.32 5.88 23.74
CA GLU A 118 1.95 4.56 23.86
C GLU A 118 1.40 3.71 25.01
N GLN A 119 0.71 4.34 25.99
CA GLN A 119 0.06 3.66 27.11
C GLN A 119 -1.38 3.21 26.80
N ASP A 120 -1.91 3.53 25.63
CA ASP A 120 -3.24 3.07 25.25
C ASP A 120 -3.20 1.58 24.85
N GLN A 121 -4.22 0.84 25.29
CA GLN A 121 -4.42 -0.54 24.85
C GLN A 121 -4.84 -0.57 23.37
N VAL A 122 -4.19 -1.42 22.57
CA VAL A 122 -4.50 -1.54 21.14
C VAL A 122 -5.97 -1.95 20.92
N SER A 123 -6.52 -2.78 21.79
CA SER A 123 -7.94 -3.19 21.71
C SER A 123 -8.95 -2.09 22.01
N ALA A 124 -8.52 -0.97 22.61
CA ALA A 124 -9.36 0.18 22.92
C ALA A 124 -9.29 1.28 21.85
N LEU A 125 -8.41 1.13 20.86
CA LEU A 125 -8.25 2.10 19.78
C LEU A 125 -9.50 2.11 18.89
N SER A 126 -9.93 3.30 18.49
CA SER A 126 -10.89 3.45 17.39
C SER A 126 -10.28 2.95 16.06
N LYS A 127 -11.13 2.66 15.08
CA LYS A 127 -10.64 2.25 13.74
C LYS A 127 -9.61 3.25 13.19
N GLY A 128 -9.91 4.55 13.24
CA GLY A 128 -8.98 5.57 12.73
C GLY A 128 -7.69 5.71 13.54
N MET A 129 -7.70 5.41 14.86
CA MET A 129 -6.45 5.34 15.66
C MET A 129 -5.63 4.10 15.29
N LEU A 130 -6.28 2.97 15.02
CA LEU A 130 -5.61 1.76 14.58
C LEU A 130 -4.93 1.94 13.22
N GLU A 131 -5.61 2.60 12.26
CA GLU A 131 -5.04 2.95 10.96
C GLU A 131 -3.81 3.88 11.11
N ARG A 132 -3.90 4.89 11.98
CA ARG A 132 -2.73 5.75 12.29
C ARG A 132 -1.57 4.96 12.90
N LEU A 133 -1.84 4.00 13.79
CA LEU A 133 -0.81 3.15 14.37
C LEU A 133 -0.13 2.27 13.31
N ILE A 134 -0.92 1.61 12.44
CA ILE A 134 -0.41 0.81 11.33
C ILE A 134 0.44 1.68 10.40
N PHE A 135 -0.07 2.84 10.01
CA PHE A 135 0.66 3.79 9.18
C PHE A 135 1.99 4.21 9.84
N ALA A 136 1.97 4.64 11.09
CA ALA A 136 3.17 5.08 11.81
C ALA A 136 4.24 3.98 11.91
N LEU A 137 3.82 2.75 12.24
CA LEU A 137 4.72 1.59 12.28
C LEU A 137 5.33 1.29 10.90
N THR A 138 4.53 1.38 9.84
CA THR A 138 4.99 1.12 8.47
C THR A 138 6.02 2.14 8.02
N VAL A 139 5.71 3.44 8.15
CA VAL A 139 6.63 4.50 7.69
C VAL A 139 7.86 4.69 8.57
N SER A 140 7.85 4.11 9.79
CA SER A 140 9.01 4.13 10.70
C SER A 140 10.05 3.03 10.41
N ARG A 141 9.98 2.35 9.28
CA ARG A 141 11.00 1.41 8.83
C ARG A 141 11.91 2.07 7.79
N ASP A 142 13.18 1.65 7.73
CA ASP A 142 14.13 2.05 6.67
C ASP A 142 14.04 1.04 5.50
N ALA A 143 12.83 0.90 4.94
CA ALA A 143 12.54 -0.01 3.84
C ALA A 143 12.74 0.69 2.47
N LYS A 144 12.85 -0.12 1.41
CA LYS A 144 12.93 0.35 0.02
C LYS A 144 11.57 0.34 -0.70
N VAL A 145 10.63 -0.46 -0.20
CA VAL A 145 9.26 -0.51 -0.71
C VAL A 145 8.31 -0.39 0.48
N PHE A 146 7.41 0.58 0.41
CA PHE A 146 6.36 0.79 1.40
C PHE A 146 5.02 0.40 0.79
N MET A 147 4.25 -0.43 1.48
CA MET A 147 2.92 -0.84 1.06
C MET A 147 1.89 -0.39 2.06
N LEU A 148 0.95 0.41 1.60
CA LEU A 148 -0.12 1.02 2.40
C LEU A 148 -1.47 0.55 1.85
N ASP A 149 -2.13 -0.35 2.58
CA ASP A 149 -3.41 -0.93 2.18
C ASP A 149 -4.55 -0.13 2.79
N GLU A 150 -5.24 0.66 1.97
CA GLU A 150 -6.34 1.56 2.37
C GLU A 150 -5.97 2.49 3.55
N PRO A 151 -4.82 3.19 3.53
CA PRO A 151 -4.26 3.86 4.72
C PRO A 151 -5.11 5.01 5.25
N PHE A 152 -6.08 5.48 4.47
CA PHE A 152 -6.94 6.61 4.80
C PHE A 152 -8.39 6.20 5.11
N SER A 153 -8.70 4.90 5.03
CA SER A 153 -10.06 4.39 5.26
C SER A 153 -10.55 4.70 6.67
N GLY A 154 -11.68 5.41 6.75
CA GLY A 154 -12.29 5.77 8.04
C GLY A 154 -11.56 6.86 8.82
N VAL A 155 -10.70 7.62 8.16
CA VAL A 155 -9.97 8.75 8.71
C VAL A 155 -10.62 10.06 8.21
N ASP A 156 -10.78 11.04 9.08
CA ASP A 156 -11.31 12.35 8.69
C ASP A 156 -10.34 13.12 7.76
N VAL A 157 -10.88 14.06 6.98
CA VAL A 157 -10.15 14.81 5.95
C VAL A 157 -8.90 15.52 6.50
N LEU A 158 -8.96 16.08 7.73
CA LEU A 158 -7.82 16.79 8.31
C LEU A 158 -6.71 15.82 8.72
N THR A 159 -7.09 14.71 9.33
CA THR A 159 -6.14 13.64 9.70
C THR A 159 -5.51 13.03 8.46
N ARG A 160 -6.27 12.78 7.41
CA ARG A 160 -5.79 12.28 6.12
C ARG A 160 -4.72 13.19 5.50
N ARG A 161 -4.97 14.50 5.43
CA ARG A 161 -3.96 15.47 4.95
C ARG A 161 -2.65 15.37 5.74
N LYS A 162 -2.75 15.20 7.07
CA LYS A 162 -1.57 15.01 7.93
C LYS A 162 -0.83 13.71 7.62
N LEU A 163 -1.56 12.61 7.37
CA LEU A 163 -0.95 11.32 6.99
C LEU A 163 -0.20 11.44 5.66
N LEU A 164 -0.80 12.09 4.65
CA LEU A 164 -0.15 12.35 3.36
C LEU A 164 1.10 13.22 3.51
N GLN A 165 1.02 14.30 4.26
CA GLN A 165 2.19 15.14 4.54
C GLN A 165 3.29 14.37 5.29
N THR A 166 2.90 13.53 6.25
CA THR A 166 3.81 12.67 6.98
C THR A 166 4.47 11.64 6.07
N LEU A 167 3.72 11.06 5.13
CA LEU A 167 4.25 10.12 4.14
C LEU A 167 5.34 10.76 3.30
N ILE A 168 5.04 11.91 2.68
CA ILE A 168 5.98 12.64 1.82
C ILE A 168 7.23 13.10 2.61
N GLN A 169 7.05 13.50 3.87
CA GLN A 169 8.15 14.01 4.68
C GLN A 169 9.10 12.92 5.19
N TRP A 170 8.59 11.71 5.49
CA TRP A 170 9.33 10.71 6.26
C TRP A 170 9.69 9.45 5.50
N VAL A 171 9.02 9.15 4.40
CA VAL A 171 9.45 8.04 3.54
C VAL A 171 10.69 8.48 2.76
N PRO A 172 11.75 7.63 2.69
CA PRO A 172 12.95 7.96 1.94
C PRO A 172 12.63 8.27 0.46
N GLU A 173 13.29 9.28 -0.11
CA GLU A 173 13.13 9.69 -1.52
C GLU A 173 13.53 8.59 -2.50
N ASP A 174 14.37 7.64 -2.06
CA ASP A 174 14.82 6.49 -2.86
C ASP A 174 13.94 5.24 -2.68
N ALA A 175 12.77 5.38 -2.06
CA ALA A 175 11.82 4.29 -1.85
C ALA A 175 10.65 4.36 -2.82
N THR A 176 10.13 3.18 -3.20
CA THR A 176 8.87 3.06 -3.94
C THR A 176 7.71 2.85 -2.96
N ILE A 177 6.59 3.54 -3.19
CA ILE A 177 5.38 3.41 -2.37
C ILE A 177 4.28 2.80 -3.23
N LEU A 178 3.69 1.69 -2.78
CA LEU A 178 2.44 1.15 -3.32
C LEU A 178 1.30 1.49 -2.35
N MET A 179 0.31 2.21 -2.82
CA MET A 179 -0.83 2.61 -2.00
C MET A 179 -2.14 2.15 -2.62
N SER A 180 -2.88 1.27 -1.94
CA SER A 180 -4.22 0.91 -2.38
C SER A 180 -5.26 1.88 -1.82
N THR A 181 -6.24 2.23 -2.65
CA THR A 181 -7.41 2.99 -2.20
C THR A 181 -8.59 2.81 -3.16
N HIS A 182 -9.78 3.11 -2.66
CA HIS A 182 -10.99 3.32 -3.44
C HIS A 182 -11.39 4.82 -3.49
N GLU A 183 -10.67 5.68 -2.75
CA GLU A 183 -10.89 7.12 -2.69
C GLU A 183 -9.88 7.83 -3.62
N ILE A 184 -10.16 7.79 -4.93
CA ILE A 184 -9.22 8.14 -6.01
C ILE A 184 -8.78 9.61 -5.96
N ALA A 185 -9.75 10.53 -5.80
CA ALA A 185 -9.48 11.97 -5.79
C ALA A 185 -8.49 12.41 -4.67
N GLU A 186 -8.33 11.57 -3.65
CA GLU A 186 -7.50 11.90 -2.50
C GLU A 186 -6.03 11.61 -2.71
N ILE A 187 -5.72 10.60 -3.51
CA ILE A 187 -4.33 10.21 -3.81
C ILE A 187 -3.82 10.85 -5.09
N GLU A 188 -4.69 11.31 -6.00
CA GLU A 188 -4.29 11.93 -7.27
C GLU A 188 -3.21 13.02 -7.13
N PRO A 189 -3.21 13.87 -6.08
CA PRO A 189 -2.18 14.89 -5.94
C PRO A 189 -0.78 14.39 -5.58
N VAL A 190 -0.65 13.12 -5.17
CA VAL A 190 0.59 12.56 -4.61
C VAL A 190 1.08 11.32 -5.33
N VAL A 191 0.28 10.69 -6.20
CA VAL A 191 0.70 9.52 -6.97
C VAL A 191 1.34 9.94 -8.29
N ASP A 192 2.40 9.22 -8.65
CA ASP A 192 3.10 9.41 -9.92
C ASP A 192 2.53 8.51 -11.02
N ARG A 193 2.04 7.32 -10.63
CA ARG A 193 1.58 6.27 -11.54
C ARG A 193 0.43 5.49 -10.92
N VAL A 194 -0.42 4.90 -11.76
CA VAL A 194 -1.55 4.08 -11.32
C VAL A 194 -1.57 2.73 -12.00
N LEU A 195 -1.91 1.71 -11.20
CA LEU A 195 -2.26 0.37 -11.62
C LEU A 195 -3.75 0.17 -11.34
N ILE A 196 -4.57 -0.04 -12.37
CA ILE A 196 -5.99 -0.34 -12.18
C ILE A 196 -6.20 -1.84 -12.31
N LEU A 197 -6.69 -2.46 -11.23
CA LEU A 197 -7.04 -3.86 -11.17
C LEU A 197 -8.51 -4.06 -11.48
N LYS A 198 -8.81 -4.98 -12.44
CA LYS A 198 -10.16 -5.44 -12.77
C LYS A 198 -10.10 -6.91 -13.20
N ASP A 199 -11.08 -7.71 -12.83
CA ASP A 199 -11.21 -9.11 -13.26
C ASP A 199 -9.91 -9.93 -13.15
N ALA A 200 -9.22 -9.78 -12.03
CA ALA A 200 -7.94 -10.42 -11.71
C ALA A 200 -6.73 -9.93 -12.52
N HIS A 201 -6.83 -8.91 -13.36
CA HIS A 201 -5.75 -8.38 -14.19
C HIS A 201 -5.45 -6.91 -13.88
N ILE A 202 -4.25 -6.45 -14.27
CA ILE A 202 -3.98 -5.02 -14.43
C ILE A 202 -4.49 -4.62 -15.80
N ILE A 203 -5.51 -3.76 -15.84
CA ILE A 203 -6.10 -3.25 -17.10
C ILE A 203 -5.50 -1.89 -17.49
N VAL A 204 -4.89 -1.18 -16.54
CA VAL A 204 -4.19 0.09 -16.75
C VAL A 204 -2.90 0.07 -15.95
N ASP A 205 -1.84 0.55 -16.57
CA ASP A 205 -0.54 0.84 -16.01
C ASP A 205 -0.01 2.10 -16.67
N GLN A 206 -0.26 3.28 -16.05
CA GLN A 206 0.05 4.60 -16.63
C GLN A 206 0.47 5.62 -15.59
N THR A 207 1.29 6.59 -16.02
CA THR A 207 1.65 7.75 -15.20
C THR A 207 0.49 8.75 -15.12
N ILE A 208 0.45 9.54 -14.05
CA ILE A 208 -0.56 10.59 -13.90
C ILE A 208 -0.39 11.67 -14.96
N ASP A 209 0.85 11.97 -15.32
CA ASP A 209 1.14 12.97 -16.36
C ASP A 209 0.60 12.52 -17.72
N ASP A 210 0.78 11.24 -18.10
CA ASP A 210 0.19 10.70 -19.34
C ASP A 210 -1.34 10.82 -19.34
N ILE A 211 -2.01 10.56 -18.21
CA ILE A 211 -3.46 10.69 -18.09
C ILE A 211 -3.89 12.16 -18.27
N ARG A 212 -3.17 13.10 -17.65
CA ARG A 212 -3.48 14.53 -17.75
C ARG A 212 -3.21 15.09 -19.13
N ASP A 213 -2.07 14.77 -19.71
CA ASP A 213 -1.58 15.38 -20.95
C ASP A 213 -2.25 14.77 -22.19
N ASN A 214 -2.46 13.47 -22.22
CA ASN A 214 -3.00 12.77 -23.38
C ASN A 214 -4.52 12.62 -23.34
N GLU A 215 -5.09 12.36 -22.17
CA GLU A 215 -6.53 12.10 -22.03
C GLU A 215 -7.31 13.34 -21.58
N HIS A 216 -6.62 14.38 -21.06
CA HIS A 216 -7.20 15.62 -20.54
C HIS A 216 -8.27 15.39 -19.46
N MET A 217 -8.07 14.37 -18.62
CA MET A 217 -8.99 13.92 -17.57
C MET A 217 -8.35 13.98 -16.18
N THR A 218 -9.19 14.05 -15.15
CA THR A 218 -8.77 13.70 -13.80
C THR A 218 -8.61 12.19 -13.69
N LEU A 219 -7.84 11.72 -12.71
CA LEU A 219 -7.67 10.29 -12.45
C LEU A 219 -9.02 9.61 -12.18
N GLU A 220 -9.94 10.27 -11.48
CA GLU A 220 -11.28 9.73 -11.20
C GLU A 220 -12.09 9.55 -12.48
N GLN A 221 -12.11 10.55 -13.37
CA GLN A 221 -12.78 10.46 -14.67
C GLN A 221 -12.21 9.34 -15.52
N TYR A 222 -10.88 9.25 -15.58
CA TYR A 222 -10.18 8.21 -16.31
C TYR A 222 -10.50 6.79 -15.76
N TYR A 223 -10.49 6.64 -14.44
CA TYR A 223 -10.87 5.38 -13.79
C TYR A 223 -12.29 4.95 -14.16
N VAL A 224 -13.27 5.86 -14.04
CA VAL A 224 -14.68 5.57 -14.38
C VAL A 224 -14.81 5.16 -15.85
N GLN A 225 -14.17 5.90 -16.76
CA GLN A 225 -14.21 5.57 -18.19
C GLN A 225 -13.66 4.17 -18.46
N ARG A 226 -12.47 3.84 -17.95
CA ARG A 226 -11.85 2.52 -18.18
C ARG A 226 -12.65 1.36 -17.59
N TYR A 227 -13.29 1.59 -16.43
CA TYR A 227 -14.18 0.57 -15.84
C TYR A 227 -15.45 0.35 -16.65
N VAL A 228 -16.06 1.41 -17.23
CA VAL A 228 -17.30 1.34 -18.02
C VAL A 228 -17.03 0.77 -19.42
N GLU A 229 -16.01 1.25 -20.13
CA GLU A 229 -15.66 0.79 -21.48
C GLU A 229 -15.41 -0.73 -21.52
N ASP A 230 -14.74 -1.26 -20.50
CA ASP A 230 -14.42 -2.69 -20.41
C ASP A 230 -15.64 -3.57 -20.06
N ASN A 231 -16.76 -2.98 -19.61
CA ASN A 231 -18.03 -3.68 -19.34
C ASN A 231 -19.01 -3.68 -20.53
N GLY A 232 -18.58 -3.24 -21.72
CA GLY A 232 -19.42 -3.25 -22.92
C GLY A 232 -20.54 -2.20 -22.91
N GLY A 233 -20.25 -1.01 -22.31
CA GLY A 233 -21.12 0.17 -22.39
C GLY A 233 -22.47 -0.04 -21.70
N ILE A 234 -22.50 -0.02 -20.38
CA ILE A 234 -23.76 0.24 -19.67
C ILE A 234 -23.94 1.77 -19.69
N GLU A 235 -24.90 2.24 -20.49
CA GLU A 235 -25.37 3.61 -20.40
C GLU A 235 -25.85 3.88 -18.96
N LEU A 236 -25.27 4.92 -18.33
CA LEU A 236 -25.70 5.44 -17.03
C LEU A 236 -26.94 6.32 -17.19
#